data_34da99c446759c8b1fd388f84dcea049
#
_entry.id   34da99c446759c8b1fd388f84dcea049
#
_cell.length_a   1.000
_cell.length_b   1.000
_cell.length_c   1.000
_cell.angle_alpha   90.00
_cell.angle_beta   90.00
_cell.angle_gamma   90.00
#
_symmetry.space_group_name_H-M   'P 1'
#
loop_
_entity.id
_entity.type
_entity.pdbx_description
1 polymer ?
#
loop_
_entity_poly.entity_id
_entity_poly.type
_entity_poly.pdbx_seq_one_letter_code
_entity_poly.pdbx_strand_id
1 'polypeptide(L)'
;KASLGSVQDARKRLEEKAQKLQKEIYSNLSRWQRYQIARHPQRPYTLDYIEMMMTDFVELHGDRFFGDDHAIVGGPARLNGEPVMVIGHQKGRTTKENLYRNFGMAHPEGYRKSLRLMKIAAKFQKPVICLIDTSGAYPGVGAEERGQAEAIARNLFEMSHLPTPIVVAIIGEG
;
A
#
# COMPACT_ATOMS: atom_id res chain seq x y z
N LYS A 1 -16.71 -13.59 -48.14
CA LYS A 1 -15.45 -13.54 -47.39
C LYS A 1 -15.24 -12.09 -47.00
N ALA A 2 -15.38 -11.72 -45.72
CA ALA A 2 -15.02 -10.36 -45.27
C ALA A 2 -13.55 -10.16 -45.56
N SER A 3 -13.18 -9.00 -46.15
CA SER A 3 -11.80 -8.65 -46.41
C SER A 3 -11.06 -8.44 -45.06
N LEU A 4 -9.78 -8.78 -44.97
CA LEU A 4 -8.96 -8.55 -43.77
C LEU A 4 -9.08 -7.09 -43.26
N GLY A 5 -9.23 -6.11 -44.13
CA GLY A 5 -9.45 -4.70 -43.78
C GLY A 5 -10.76 -4.45 -43.03
N SER A 6 -11.86 -5.08 -43.46
CA SER A 6 -13.17 -4.91 -42.77
C SER A 6 -13.20 -5.51 -41.36
N VAL A 7 -12.42 -6.56 -41.12
CA VAL A 7 -12.29 -7.18 -39.79
C VAL A 7 -11.44 -6.30 -38.86
N GLN A 8 -10.36 -5.71 -39.37
CA GLN A 8 -9.51 -4.78 -38.62
C GLN A 8 -10.28 -3.51 -38.21
N ASP A 9 -11.07 -2.95 -39.16
CA ASP A 9 -11.91 -1.77 -38.90
C ASP A 9 -12.98 -2.06 -37.84
N ALA A 10 -13.63 -3.23 -37.92
CA ALA A 10 -14.62 -3.66 -36.93
C ALA A 10 -13.99 -3.84 -35.55
N ARG A 11 -12.81 -4.45 -35.46
CA ARG A 11 -12.04 -4.60 -34.21
C ARG A 11 -11.70 -3.25 -33.60
N LYS A 12 -11.16 -2.30 -34.38
CA LYS A 12 -10.82 -0.97 -33.93
C LYS A 12 -12.02 -0.22 -33.35
N ARG A 13 -13.17 -0.27 -34.05
CA ARG A 13 -14.43 0.34 -33.57
C ARG A 13 -14.91 -0.28 -32.25
N LEU A 14 -14.76 -1.59 -32.06
CA LEU A 14 -15.12 -2.26 -30.83
C LEU A 14 -14.17 -1.86 -29.68
N GLU A 15 -12.87 -1.77 -29.94
CA GLU A 15 -11.88 -1.33 -28.98
C GLU A 15 -12.13 0.14 -28.54
N GLU A 16 -12.41 1.04 -29.47
CA GLU A 16 -12.76 2.43 -29.19
C GLU A 16 -14.06 2.54 -28.36
N LYS A 17 -15.08 1.73 -28.70
CA LYS A 17 -16.33 1.70 -27.95
C LYS A 17 -16.12 1.13 -26.53
N ALA A 18 -15.33 0.09 -26.39
CA ALA A 18 -14.98 -0.48 -25.08
C ALA A 18 -14.25 0.53 -24.19
N GLN A 19 -13.25 1.23 -24.74
CA GLN A 19 -12.51 2.28 -24.01
C GLN A 19 -13.42 3.43 -23.58
N LYS A 20 -14.32 3.88 -24.47
CA LYS A 20 -15.28 4.94 -24.16
C LYS A 20 -16.22 4.51 -23.03
N LEU A 21 -16.78 3.30 -23.13
CA LEU A 21 -17.68 2.75 -22.11
C LEU A 21 -16.97 2.56 -20.76
N GLN A 22 -15.74 2.04 -20.79
CA GLN A 22 -14.92 1.91 -19.58
C GLN A 22 -14.70 3.26 -18.91
N LYS A 23 -14.30 4.29 -19.67
CA LYS A 23 -14.11 5.65 -19.15
C LYS A 23 -15.40 6.23 -18.55
N GLU A 24 -16.53 6.02 -19.21
CA GLU A 24 -17.85 6.47 -18.74
C GLU A 24 -18.24 5.78 -17.43
N ILE A 25 -18.08 4.45 -17.33
CA ILE A 25 -18.37 3.69 -16.12
C ILE A 25 -17.47 4.16 -14.97
N TYR A 26 -16.17 4.24 -15.19
CA TYR A 26 -15.21 4.59 -14.12
C TYR A 26 -15.29 6.05 -13.69
N SER A 27 -15.79 6.96 -14.53
CA SER A 27 -16.01 8.37 -14.13
C SER A 27 -17.24 8.55 -13.24
N ASN A 28 -18.18 7.62 -13.25
CA ASN A 28 -19.49 7.72 -12.56
C ASN A 28 -19.71 6.64 -11.51
N LEU A 29 -18.64 6.10 -10.93
CA LEU A 29 -18.74 5.06 -9.89
C LEU A 29 -19.48 5.57 -8.64
N SER A 30 -20.45 4.80 -8.17
CA SER A 30 -21.07 4.98 -6.85
C SER A 30 -20.03 4.72 -5.73
N ARG A 31 -20.35 5.18 -4.49
CA ARG A 31 -19.50 4.90 -3.32
C ARG A 31 -19.30 3.40 -3.09
N TRP A 32 -20.36 2.62 -3.28
CA TRP A 32 -20.29 1.16 -3.14
C TRP A 32 -19.39 0.50 -4.19
N GLN A 33 -19.49 0.92 -5.45
CA GLN A 33 -18.62 0.43 -6.51
C GLN A 33 -17.14 0.77 -6.26
N ARG A 34 -16.85 1.98 -5.75
CA ARG A 34 -15.47 2.36 -5.35
C ARG A 34 -14.96 1.47 -4.23
N TYR A 35 -15.79 1.19 -3.23
CA TYR A 35 -15.47 0.27 -2.14
C TYR A 35 -15.18 -1.15 -2.66
N GLN A 36 -16.00 -1.66 -3.58
CA GLN A 36 -15.77 -2.97 -4.20
C GLN A 36 -14.46 -3.03 -4.99
N ILE A 37 -14.14 -1.96 -5.74
CA ILE A 37 -12.86 -1.86 -6.46
C ILE A 37 -11.68 -1.79 -5.48
N ALA A 38 -11.79 -1.02 -4.41
CA ALA A 38 -10.75 -0.92 -3.38
C ALA A 38 -10.44 -2.29 -2.73
N ARG A 39 -11.39 -3.19 -2.68
CA ARG A 39 -11.26 -4.56 -2.13
C ARG A 39 -11.08 -5.64 -3.19
N HIS A 40 -10.89 -5.29 -4.44
CA HIS A 40 -10.77 -6.29 -5.51
C HIS A 40 -9.54 -7.17 -5.28
N PRO A 41 -9.67 -8.53 -5.27
CA PRO A 41 -8.58 -9.43 -4.89
C PRO A 41 -7.39 -9.43 -5.87
N GLN A 42 -7.57 -8.93 -7.08
CA GLN A 42 -6.52 -8.81 -8.08
C GLN A 42 -5.83 -7.43 -8.07
N ARG A 43 -6.17 -6.54 -7.13
CA ARG A 43 -5.44 -5.28 -7.00
C ARG A 43 -3.98 -5.54 -6.64
N PRO A 44 -3.05 -4.70 -7.12
CA PRO A 44 -1.69 -4.70 -6.63
C PRO A 44 -1.66 -4.33 -5.13
N TYR A 45 -0.81 -5.00 -4.36
CA TYR A 45 -0.49 -4.69 -2.98
C TYR A 45 0.86 -3.96 -2.90
N THR A 46 1.29 -3.59 -1.71
CA THR A 46 2.51 -2.81 -1.51
C THR A 46 3.75 -3.46 -2.15
N LEU A 47 3.95 -4.76 -1.98
CA LEU A 47 5.11 -5.46 -2.58
C LEU A 47 5.03 -5.48 -4.11
N ASP A 48 3.84 -5.60 -4.69
CA ASP A 48 3.66 -5.53 -6.15
C ASP A 48 4.06 -4.14 -6.68
N TYR A 49 3.66 -3.06 -5.97
CA TYR A 49 4.08 -1.69 -6.34
C TYR A 49 5.58 -1.49 -6.20
N ILE A 50 6.19 -2.02 -5.14
CA ILE A 50 7.65 -1.95 -4.95
C ILE A 50 8.34 -2.65 -6.12
N GLU A 51 7.93 -3.86 -6.48
CA GLU A 51 8.51 -4.64 -7.58
C GLU A 51 8.35 -3.92 -8.94
N MET A 52 7.18 -3.31 -9.20
CA MET A 52 6.90 -2.64 -10.47
C MET A 52 7.57 -1.27 -10.64
N MET A 53 7.79 -0.53 -9.56
CA MET A 53 8.15 0.89 -9.61
C MET A 53 9.51 1.22 -9.00
N MET A 54 10.09 0.32 -8.20
CA MET A 54 11.29 0.60 -7.41
C MET A 54 12.41 -0.41 -7.69
N THR A 55 13.62 0.00 -7.40
CA THR A 55 14.83 -0.86 -7.42
C THR A 55 15.52 -0.83 -6.08
N ASP A 56 16.44 -1.78 -5.85
CA ASP A 56 17.31 -1.84 -4.66
C ASP A 56 16.53 -1.86 -3.32
N PHE A 57 15.32 -2.42 -3.32
CA PHE A 57 14.53 -2.53 -2.10
C PHE A 57 15.14 -3.52 -1.13
N VAL A 58 15.33 -3.08 0.11
CA VAL A 58 15.79 -3.92 1.22
C VAL A 58 14.79 -3.83 2.36
N GLU A 59 14.06 -4.92 2.62
CA GLU A 59 13.07 -4.94 3.71
C GLU A 59 13.76 -4.89 5.07
N LEU A 60 13.32 -3.98 5.94
CA LEU A 60 13.79 -3.84 7.32
C LEU A 60 12.73 -4.31 8.31
N HIS A 61 13.10 -5.25 9.15
CA HIS A 61 12.21 -5.94 10.07
C HIS A 61 12.29 -5.44 11.51
N GLY A 62 11.20 -5.61 12.25
CA GLY A 62 11.11 -5.42 13.69
C GLY A 62 11.02 -3.98 14.17
N ASP A 63 10.39 -3.80 15.33
CA ASP A 63 10.19 -2.49 15.97
C ASP A 63 11.35 -2.10 16.91
N ARG A 64 12.28 -3.01 17.20
CA ARG A 64 13.37 -2.87 18.19
C ARG A 64 12.90 -2.78 19.62
N PHE A 65 11.68 -3.27 19.90
CA PHE A 65 11.10 -3.27 21.24
C PHE A 65 10.49 -4.63 21.60
N PHE A 66 9.53 -5.12 20.80
CA PHE A 66 8.82 -6.37 21.06
C PHE A 66 9.00 -7.39 19.93
N GLY A 67 8.78 -7.02 18.68
CA GLY A 67 8.81 -7.98 17.59
C GLY A 67 8.69 -7.35 16.20
N ASP A 68 8.38 -8.19 15.23
CA ASP A 68 8.04 -7.76 13.87
C ASP A 68 6.55 -7.90 13.62
N ASP A 69 6.03 -7.10 12.70
CA ASP A 69 4.68 -7.20 12.18
C ASP A 69 4.71 -7.31 10.67
N HIS A 70 4.23 -8.44 10.18
CA HIS A 70 4.21 -8.74 8.74
C HIS A 70 3.07 -8.03 7.99
N ALA A 71 2.14 -7.36 8.69
CA ALA A 71 1.15 -6.50 8.07
C ALA A 71 1.75 -5.19 7.52
N ILE A 72 2.93 -4.80 8.02
CA ILE A 72 3.69 -3.66 7.52
C ILE A 72 4.98 -4.16 6.87
N VAL A 73 5.21 -3.75 5.65
CA VAL A 73 6.49 -3.91 4.94
C VAL A 73 7.12 -2.55 4.74
N GLY A 74 8.45 -2.47 4.77
CA GLY A 74 9.12 -1.20 4.49
C GLY A 74 10.63 -1.30 4.57
N GLY A 75 11.28 -0.34 3.94
CA GLY A 75 12.72 -0.24 3.88
C GLY A 75 13.19 0.77 2.84
N PRO A 76 14.52 0.98 2.73
CA PRO A 76 15.08 1.81 1.68
C PRO A 76 14.88 1.16 0.31
N ALA A 77 14.64 2.01 -0.69
CA ALA A 77 14.50 1.65 -2.10
C ALA A 77 14.96 2.82 -2.98
N ARG A 78 14.91 2.64 -4.30
CA ARG A 78 15.05 3.73 -5.28
C ARG A 78 13.79 3.83 -6.13
N LEU A 79 13.25 5.04 -6.23
CA LEU A 79 12.18 5.38 -7.17
C LEU A 79 12.77 6.29 -8.26
N ASN A 80 12.75 5.84 -9.51
CA ASN A 80 13.39 6.55 -10.64
C ASN A 80 14.87 6.92 -10.37
N GLY A 81 15.59 6.04 -9.68
CA GLY A 81 16.99 6.25 -9.30
C GLY A 81 17.20 7.05 -8.00
N GLU A 82 16.18 7.78 -7.51
CA GLU A 82 16.27 8.55 -6.28
C GLU A 82 16.03 7.70 -5.03
N PRO A 83 16.88 7.80 -4.00
CA PRO A 83 16.74 7.02 -2.78
C PRO A 83 15.55 7.52 -1.95
N VAL A 84 14.69 6.58 -1.57
CA VAL A 84 13.48 6.81 -0.78
C VAL A 84 13.36 5.79 0.35
N MET A 85 12.54 6.07 1.35
CA MET A 85 12.04 5.09 2.30
C MET A 85 10.60 4.75 1.91
N VAL A 86 10.31 3.49 1.60
CA VAL A 86 8.95 3.03 1.34
C VAL A 86 8.43 2.26 2.53
N ILE A 87 7.16 2.49 2.89
CA ILE A 87 6.46 1.82 3.99
C ILE A 87 5.04 1.57 3.52
N GLY A 88 4.50 0.37 3.73
CA GLY A 88 3.11 0.14 3.33
C GLY A 88 2.48 -1.06 4.01
N HIS A 89 1.15 -1.09 3.97
CA HIS A 89 0.37 -2.23 4.40
C HIS A 89 0.45 -3.33 3.36
N GLN A 90 0.64 -4.57 3.83
CA GLN A 90 0.69 -5.74 2.97
C GLN A 90 -0.40 -6.72 3.37
N LYS A 91 -1.25 -7.08 2.41
CA LYS A 91 -2.24 -8.16 2.52
C LYS A 91 -1.73 -9.43 1.84
N GLY A 92 -2.37 -10.55 2.13
CA GLY A 92 -2.12 -11.80 1.43
C GLY A 92 -3.12 -12.05 0.31
N ARG A 93 -2.76 -12.91 -0.64
CA ARG A 93 -3.67 -13.37 -1.71
C ARG A 93 -4.39 -14.65 -1.33
N THR A 94 -3.76 -15.49 -0.51
CA THR A 94 -4.32 -16.72 0.03
C THR A 94 -4.76 -16.54 1.48
N THR A 95 -5.61 -17.43 2.00
CA THR A 95 -6.00 -17.41 3.42
C THR A 95 -4.79 -17.51 4.35
N LYS A 96 -3.81 -18.36 4.02
CA LYS A 96 -2.59 -18.52 4.80
C LYS A 96 -1.76 -17.23 4.84
N GLU A 97 -1.60 -16.58 3.70
CA GLU A 97 -0.90 -15.29 3.62
C GLU A 97 -1.66 -14.18 4.36
N ASN A 98 -2.98 -14.15 4.25
CA ASN A 98 -3.78 -13.17 4.98
C ASN A 98 -3.65 -13.34 6.49
N LEU A 99 -3.65 -14.57 7.00
CA LEU A 99 -3.37 -14.83 8.42
C LEU A 99 -1.96 -14.38 8.81
N TYR A 100 -0.96 -14.66 8.00
CA TYR A 100 0.42 -14.23 8.22
C TYR A 100 0.60 -12.70 8.21
N ARG A 101 -0.20 -12.00 7.39
CA ARG A 101 -0.21 -10.53 7.23
C ARG A 101 -1.29 -9.85 8.08
N ASN A 102 -1.93 -10.55 9.00
CA ASN A 102 -3.03 -10.02 9.83
C ASN A 102 -4.11 -9.30 9.02
N PHE A 103 -4.40 -9.76 7.80
CA PHE A 103 -5.32 -9.12 6.86
C PHE A 103 -4.99 -7.63 6.55
N GLY A 104 -3.72 -7.24 6.67
CA GLY A 104 -3.28 -5.86 6.53
C GLY A 104 -3.58 -4.98 7.74
N MET A 105 -4.02 -5.56 8.84
CA MET A 105 -4.28 -4.85 10.11
C MET A 105 -3.04 -4.90 10.98
N ALA A 106 -2.39 -3.76 11.18
CA ALA A 106 -1.15 -3.69 11.93
C ALA A 106 -1.35 -3.82 13.44
N HIS A 107 -0.46 -4.57 14.08
CA HIS A 107 -0.24 -4.59 15.52
C HIS A 107 0.60 -3.37 15.96
N PRO A 108 0.76 -3.10 17.26
CA PRO A 108 1.62 -2.01 17.76
C PRO A 108 3.03 -2.05 17.21
N GLU A 109 3.57 -3.25 16.99
CA GLU A 109 4.91 -3.46 16.41
C GLU A 109 5.02 -2.90 14.99
N GLY A 110 3.96 -3.00 14.19
CA GLY A 110 3.92 -2.44 12.84
C GLY A 110 3.97 -0.92 12.84
N TYR A 111 3.23 -0.27 13.73
CA TYR A 111 3.28 1.19 13.89
C TYR A 111 4.63 1.66 14.40
N ARG A 112 5.22 0.98 15.39
CA ARG A 112 6.56 1.31 15.89
C ARG A 112 7.65 1.08 14.84
N LYS A 113 7.54 -0.01 14.06
CA LYS A 113 8.41 -0.27 12.90
C LYS A 113 8.32 0.87 11.88
N SER A 114 7.12 1.28 11.52
CA SER A 114 6.90 2.40 10.58
C SER A 114 7.57 3.68 11.07
N LEU A 115 7.37 4.06 12.32
CA LEU A 115 8.00 5.23 12.91
C LEU A 115 9.53 5.14 12.91
N ARG A 116 10.07 3.97 13.25
CA ARG A 116 11.52 3.72 13.19
C ARG A 116 12.07 3.96 11.79
N LEU A 117 11.40 3.46 10.77
CA LEU A 117 11.79 3.65 9.37
C LEU A 117 11.71 5.12 8.95
N MET A 118 10.65 5.83 9.35
CA MET A 118 10.51 7.26 9.09
C MET A 118 11.63 8.07 9.76
N LYS A 119 12.01 7.74 11.00
CA LYS A 119 13.15 8.37 11.69
C LYS A 119 14.49 8.09 10.99
N ILE A 120 14.69 6.89 10.45
CA ILE A 120 15.86 6.58 9.62
C ILE A 120 15.86 7.43 8.36
N ALA A 121 14.72 7.53 7.67
CA ALA A 121 14.59 8.38 6.48
C ALA A 121 14.94 9.84 6.77
N ALA A 122 14.40 10.40 7.84
CA ALA A 122 14.67 11.76 8.28
C ALA A 122 16.16 11.98 8.59
N LYS A 123 16.79 11.02 9.31
CA LYS A 123 18.24 11.09 9.60
C LYS A 123 19.09 11.17 8.34
N PHE A 124 18.70 10.48 7.27
CA PHE A 124 19.41 10.48 5.99
C PHE A 124 18.83 11.45 4.97
N GLN A 125 17.91 12.32 5.39
CA GLN A 125 17.23 13.31 4.52
C GLN A 125 16.61 12.68 3.27
N LYS A 126 15.94 11.53 3.44
CA LYS A 126 15.27 10.83 2.36
C LYS A 126 13.76 10.97 2.50
N PRO A 127 13.01 11.19 1.40
CA PRO A 127 11.56 11.23 1.45
C PRO A 127 10.99 9.86 1.82
N VAL A 128 9.82 9.89 2.46
CA VAL A 128 9.05 8.70 2.83
C VAL A 128 7.86 8.56 1.89
N ILE A 129 7.64 7.35 1.37
CA ILE A 129 6.47 7.00 0.59
C ILE A 129 5.66 5.99 1.39
N CYS A 130 4.42 6.35 1.74
CA CYS A 130 3.50 5.48 2.46
C CYS A 130 2.43 4.93 1.51
N LEU A 131 2.30 3.62 1.43
CA LEU A 131 1.28 2.92 0.64
C LEU A 131 0.21 2.35 1.59
N ILE A 132 -0.99 2.92 1.56
CA ILE A 132 -2.07 2.58 2.51
C ILE A 132 -3.02 1.57 1.88
N ASP A 133 -3.19 0.44 2.56
CA ASP A 133 -4.18 -0.59 2.22
C ASP A 133 -4.56 -1.40 3.47
N THR A 134 -5.40 -0.85 4.30
CA THR A 134 -5.85 -1.48 5.55
C THR A 134 -7.31 -1.14 5.85
N SER A 135 -8.01 -2.06 6.48
CA SER A 135 -9.33 -1.82 7.07
C SER A 135 -9.27 -1.17 8.46
N GLY A 136 -8.08 -1.12 9.08
CA GLY A 136 -7.86 -0.53 10.40
C GLY A 136 -6.71 -1.17 11.16
N ALA A 137 -6.56 -0.78 12.43
CA ALA A 137 -5.64 -1.42 13.37
C ALA A 137 -6.12 -2.80 13.79
N TYR A 138 -5.22 -3.70 14.17
CA TYR A 138 -5.59 -5.04 14.63
C TYR A 138 -6.38 -4.97 15.94
N PRO A 139 -7.64 -5.51 15.99
CA PRO A 139 -8.55 -5.35 17.14
C PRO A 139 -8.41 -6.49 18.16
N GLY A 140 -7.20 -6.83 18.57
CA GLY A 140 -6.96 -7.97 19.48
C GLY A 140 -6.52 -7.53 20.86
N VAL A 141 -6.88 -8.30 21.91
CA VAL A 141 -6.48 -8.04 23.30
C VAL A 141 -4.96 -7.89 23.42
N GLY A 142 -4.19 -8.78 22.81
CA GLY A 142 -2.73 -8.67 22.84
C GLY A 142 -2.16 -7.42 22.15
N ALA A 143 -2.89 -6.82 21.19
CA ALA A 143 -2.51 -5.54 20.62
C ALA A 143 -2.76 -4.39 21.60
N GLU A 144 -3.91 -4.41 22.31
CA GLU A 144 -4.22 -3.43 23.36
C GLU A 144 -3.22 -3.50 24.52
N GLU A 145 -2.91 -4.71 25.00
CA GLU A 145 -1.92 -4.93 26.06
C GLU A 145 -0.52 -4.39 25.71
N ARG A 146 -0.17 -4.41 24.41
CA ARG A 146 1.12 -3.89 23.92
C ARG A 146 1.06 -2.43 23.46
N GLY A 147 -0.05 -1.72 23.75
CA GLY A 147 -0.19 -0.27 23.53
C GLY A 147 -0.55 0.12 22.11
N GLN A 148 -1.61 -0.49 21.53
CA GLN A 148 -2.10 -0.16 20.17
C GLN A 148 -2.39 1.33 20.02
N ALA A 149 -3.18 1.90 20.93
CA ALA A 149 -3.54 3.32 20.89
C ALA A 149 -2.32 4.25 21.07
N GLU A 150 -1.39 3.89 21.97
CA GLU A 150 -0.15 4.65 22.19
C GLU A 150 0.73 4.64 20.92
N ALA A 151 0.91 3.48 20.30
CA ALA A 151 1.75 3.37 19.10
C ALA A 151 1.20 4.22 17.93
N ILE A 152 -0.13 4.27 17.77
CA ILE A 152 -0.79 5.10 16.75
C ILE A 152 -0.63 6.59 17.10
N ALA A 153 -0.97 6.98 18.33
CA ALA A 153 -0.89 8.38 18.78
C ALA A 153 0.55 8.91 18.71
N ARG A 154 1.54 8.08 19.08
CA ARG A 154 2.94 8.40 18.97
C ARG A 154 3.36 8.68 17.53
N ASN A 155 2.88 7.87 16.59
CA ASN A 155 3.16 8.09 15.17
C ASN A 155 2.62 9.45 14.70
N LEU A 156 1.37 9.80 15.05
CA LEU A 156 0.78 11.09 14.68
C LEU A 156 1.61 12.26 15.22
N PHE A 157 2.00 12.20 16.50
CA PHE A 157 2.82 13.22 17.14
C PHE A 157 4.19 13.35 16.47
N GLU A 158 4.91 12.26 16.32
CA GLU A 158 6.28 12.27 15.80
C GLU A 158 6.31 12.65 14.31
N MET A 159 5.36 12.18 13.51
CA MET A 159 5.26 12.51 12.07
C MET A 159 5.08 14.02 11.85
N SER A 160 4.37 14.72 12.73
CA SER A 160 4.19 16.18 12.63
C SER A 160 5.49 16.98 12.78
N HIS A 161 6.53 16.37 13.32
CA HIS A 161 7.83 17.01 13.57
C HIS A 161 8.97 16.46 12.72
N LEU A 162 8.71 15.44 11.88
CA LEU A 162 9.77 14.84 11.06
C LEU A 162 10.23 15.80 9.96
N PRO A 163 11.54 16.12 9.91
CA PRO A 163 12.11 17.05 8.94
C PRO A 163 12.34 16.38 7.57
N THR A 164 11.36 15.66 7.06
CA THR A 164 11.43 15.02 5.75
C THR A 164 10.05 14.94 5.10
N PRO A 165 9.94 15.04 3.77
CA PRO A 165 8.67 14.90 3.08
C PRO A 165 8.08 13.50 3.27
N ILE A 166 6.78 13.43 3.56
CA ILE A 166 6.00 12.19 3.61
C ILE A 166 4.91 12.28 2.55
N VAL A 167 4.95 11.38 1.59
CA VAL A 167 3.93 11.25 0.53
C VAL A 167 3.10 10.02 0.82
N VAL A 168 1.78 10.16 0.83
CA VAL A 168 0.85 9.07 1.12
C VAL A 168 0.01 8.76 -0.12
N ALA A 169 -0.05 7.50 -0.51
CA ALA A 169 -0.93 6.99 -1.55
C ALA A 169 -1.84 5.90 -0.98
N ILE A 170 -3.14 6.10 -1.09
CA ILE A 170 -4.14 5.08 -0.75
C ILE A 170 -4.27 4.17 -1.96
N ILE A 171 -3.76 2.95 -1.87
CA ILE A 171 -3.70 1.97 -2.96
C ILE A 171 -4.85 0.96 -2.91
N GLY A 172 -5.60 0.92 -1.83
CA GLY A 172 -6.72 0.01 -1.61
C GLY A 172 -7.73 0.61 -0.65
N GLU A 173 -7.78 0.07 0.57
CA GLU A 173 -8.59 0.59 1.68
C GLU A 173 -7.77 1.60 2.51
N GLY A 174 -8.47 2.59 3.09
CA GLY A 174 -7.85 3.58 3.96
C GLY A 174 -8.84 4.63 4.44
#